data_848710214e09414edcd9a062e92b3219
#
_entry.id   848710214e09414edcd9a062e92b3219
#
_cell.length_a   1.000
_cell.length_b   1.000
_cell.length_c   1.000
_cell.angle_alpha   90.00
_cell.angle_beta   90.00
_cell.angle_gamma   90.00
#
_symmetry.space_group_name_H-M   'P 1'
#
loop_
_entity.id
_entity.type
_entity.pdbx_description
1 polymer ?
#
loop_
_entity_poly.entity_id
_entity_poly.type
_entity_poly.pdbx_seq_one_letter_code
_entity_poly.pdbx_strand_id
1 'polypeptide(L)'
;MSERSELHTRNKHNGQYDFSLLTENYPPLKKFVQLNPYGTQTINFFNPQAVKALNKALLISYYGIRYWDIPKNYLCPPIPGRADYIHYIADLIGSEAVSKDVKVENGEIRKSAYRCLDIGVGANCIYPIIGHVEYGWMFVGSDIDPISIENARKIVTCNPVLAHKIELRLQKDSRKIFEGIIAPDEYFDVTICNPPFHRSKEEAEEGTLRKLSSLKGEIVKKAKLNFGGNANELWCEGCLLYTSPSPRD
;
A
#
# COMPACT_ATOMS: atom_id res chain seq x y z
N MET A 1 -19.00 -21.39 8.62
CA MET A 1 -18.91 -19.95 8.31
C MET A 1 -17.54 -19.52 8.81
N SER A 2 -16.59 -19.21 7.95
CA SER A 2 -15.31 -18.66 8.39
C SER A 2 -15.58 -17.25 8.93
N GLU A 3 -15.25 -17.00 10.18
CA GLU A 3 -15.18 -15.65 10.72
C GLU A 3 -14.34 -14.81 9.76
N ARG A 4 -14.95 -13.81 9.14
CA ARG A 4 -14.19 -12.76 8.47
C ARG A 4 -13.40 -12.09 9.59
N SER A 5 -12.07 -12.12 9.53
CA SER A 5 -11.26 -11.32 10.42
C SER A 5 -11.72 -9.86 10.25
N GLU A 6 -12.23 -9.30 11.33
CA GLU A 6 -12.63 -7.90 11.33
C GLU A 6 -11.38 -7.06 11.12
N LEU A 7 -11.48 -6.04 10.28
CA LEU A 7 -10.42 -5.07 10.12
C LEU A 7 -10.26 -4.27 11.42
N HIS A 8 -9.11 -3.64 11.57
CA HIS A 8 -8.83 -2.78 12.73
C HIS A 8 -9.96 -1.77 12.97
N THR A 9 -10.32 -1.48 14.22
CA THR A 9 -11.46 -0.62 14.57
C THR A 9 -11.41 0.77 13.95
N ARG A 10 -10.22 1.35 13.79
CA ARG A 10 -10.02 2.65 13.11
C ARG A 10 -10.04 2.58 11.59
N ASN A 11 -10.12 1.37 11.02
CA ASN A 11 -10.06 1.23 9.56
C ASN A 11 -11.35 1.75 8.92
N LYS A 12 -11.23 2.77 8.09
CA LYS A 12 -12.36 3.40 7.37
C LYS A 12 -13.03 2.47 6.36
N HIS A 13 -12.44 1.31 6.10
CA HIS A 13 -12.94 0.32 5.15
C HIS A 13 -13.69 -0.83 5.81
N ASN A 14 -14.04 -0.70 7.11
CA ASN A 14 -14.93 -1.63 7.77
C ASN A 14 -16.32 -1.60 7.13
N GLY A 15 -16.92 -2.78 6.95
CA GLY A 15 -18.25 -2.90 6.40
C GLY A 15 -18.32 -2.94 4.86
N GLN A 16 -19.46 -2.53 4.33
CA GLN A 16 -19.70 -2.49 2.88
C GLN A 16 -19.28 -1.14 2.29
N TYR A 17 -18.80 -1.15 1.06
CA TYR A 17 -18.50 0.09 0.34
C TYR A 17 -19.77 0.85 -0.02
N ASP A 18 -19.77 2.14 0.25
CA ASP A 18 -20.78 3.06 -0.28
C ASP A 18 -20.46 3.41 -1.74
N PHE A 19 -20.97 2.60 -2.66
CA PHE A 19 -20.76 2.83 -4.08
C PHE A 19 -21.42 4.10 -4.60
N SER A 20 -22.41 4.64 -3.92
CA SER A 20 -23.03 5.92 -4.28
C SER A 20 -22.03 7.05 -4.06
N LEU A 21 -21.45 7.15 -2.87
CA LEU A 21 -20.38 8.10 -2.54
C LEU A 21 -19.15 7.91 -3.45
N LEU A 22 -18.72 6.67 -3.65
CA LEU A 22 -17.51 6.38 -4.43
C LEU A 22 -17.68 6.75 -5.91
N THR A 23 -18.85 6.53 -6.49
CA THR A 23 -19.12 6.89 -7.88
C THR A 23 -19.44 8.37 -8.08
N GLU A 24 -19.89 9.06 -7.04
CA GLU A 24 -20.02 10.52 -7.03
C GLU A 24 -18.63 11.17 -7.06
N ASN A 25 -17.74 10.76 -6.17
CA ASN A 25 -16.37 11.30 -6.06
C ASN A 25 -15.46 10.86 -7.23
N TYR A 26 -15.71 9.69 -7.81
CA TYR A 26 -14.98 9.18 -8.96
C TYR A 26 -15.91 8.53 -10.00
N PRO A 27 -16.57 9.32 -10.88
CA PRO A 27 -17.54 8.83 -11.86
C PRO A 27 -17.05 7.68 -12.76
N PRO A 28 -15.75 7.57 -13.13
CA PRO A 28 -15.29 6.45 -13.94
C PRO A 28 -15.45 5.07 -13.29
N LEU A 29 -15.65 4.98 -11.96
CA LEU A 29 -15.94 3.72 -11.27
C LEU A 29 -17.30 3.15 -11.69
N LYS A 30 -18.29 4.00 -12.02
CA LYS A 30 -19.68 3.61 -12.30
C LYS A 30 -19.81 2.48 -13.33
N LYS A 31 -18.96 2.48 -14.36
CA LYS A 31 -18.96 1.45 -15.42
C LYS A 31 -18.59 0.05 -14.96
N PHE A 32 -18.00 -0.08 -13.76
CA PHE A 32 -17.57 -1.34 -13.19
C PHE A 32 -18.47 -1.83 -12.06
N VAL A 33 -19.38 -0.96 -11.56
CA VAL A 33 -20.32 -1.32 -10.50
C VAL A 33 -21.41 -2.23 -11.07
N GLN A 34 -21.67 -3.32 -10.38
CA GLN A 34 -22.69 -4.30 -10.71
C GLN A 34 -23.39 -4.79 -9.44
N LEU A 35 -24.54 -5.43 -9.59
CA LEU A 35 -25.19 -6.11 -8.47
C LEU A 35 -24.63 -7.54 -8.36
N ASN A 36 -24.40 -7.98 -7.14
CA ASN A 36 -24.13 -9.38 -6.85
C ASN A 36 -25.47 -10.17 -6.80
N PRO A 37 -25.43 -11.52 -6.70
CA PRO A 37 -26.64 -12.34 -6.59
C PRO A 37 -27.56 -12.01 -5.40
N TYR A 38 -27.06 -11.26 -4.42
CA TYR A 38 -27.82 -10.84 -3.24
C TYR A 38 -28.38 -9.42 -3.37
N GLY A 39 -28.29 -8.81 -4.55
CA GLY A 39 -28.79 -7.46 -4.80
C GLY A 39 -27.91 -6.33 -4.25
N THR A 40 -26.70 -6.64 -3.75
CA THR A 40 -25.77 -5.65 -3.20
C THR A 40 -24.80 -5.16 -4.29
N GLN A 41 -24.54 -3.85 -4.32
CA GLN A 41 -23.54 -3.28 -5.23
C GLN A 41 -22.13 -3.83 -4.95
N THR A 42 -21.41 -4.13 -6.01
CA THR A 42 -20.06 -4.67 -5.99
C THR A 42 -19.34 -4.37 -7.29
N ILE A 43 -18.07 -4.78 -7.39
CA ILE A 43 -17.33 -4.82 -8.67
C ILE A 43 -16.89 -6.26 -8.96
N ASN A 44 -16.46 -6.50 -10.19
CA ASN A 44 -15.74 -7.73 -10.48
C ASN A 44 -14.28 -7.59 -10.02
N PHE A 45 -13.93 -8.18 -8.87
CA PHE A 45 -12.57 -8.15 -8.32
C PHE A 45 -11.53 -8.93 -9.15
N PHE A 46 -11.95 -9.73 -10.12
CA PHE A 46 -11.05 -10.36 -11.10
C PHE A 46 -10.73 -9.44 -12.29
N ASN A 47 -11.36 -8.27 -12.36
CA ASN A 47 -11.04 -7.26 -13.36
C ASN A 47 -10.06 -6.23 -12.78
N PRO A 48 -8.78 -6.18 -13.23
CA PRO A 48 -7.79 -5.25 -12.70
C PRO A 48 -8.15 -3.79 -12.87
N GLN A 49 -8.85 -3.47 -13.96
CA GLN A 49 -9.30 -2.10 -14.21
C GLN A 49 -10.40 -1.69 -13.22
N ALA A 50 -11.28 -2.62 -12.86
CA ALA A 50 -12.30 -2.37 -11.85
C ALA A 50 -11.68 -2.18 -10.47
N VAL A 51 -10.72 -3.03 -10.08
CA VAL A 51 -9.99 -2.92 -8.81
C VAL A 51 -9.20 -1.61 -8.74
N LYS A 52 -8.49 -1.25 -9.82
CA LYS A 52 -7.76 0.02 -9.88
C LYS A 52 -8.71 1.22 -9.77
N ALA A 53 -9.87 1.17 -10.43
CA ALA A 53 -10.88 2.22 -10.34
C ALA A 53 -11.48 2.33 -8.94
N LEU A 54 -11.75 1.19 -8.27
CA LEU A 54 -12.20 1.17 -6.88
C LEU A 54 -11.16 1.77 -5.95
N ASN A 55 -9.90 1.34 -6.04
CA ASN A 55 -8.83 1.88 -5.22
C ASN A 55 -8.68 3.40 -5.39
N LYS A 56 -8.77 3.88 -6.63
CA LYS A 56 -8.72 5.31 -6.91
C LYS A 56 -9.89 6.07 -6.26
N ALA A 57 -11.09 5.51 -6.35
CA ALA A 57 -12.27 6.07 -5.69
C ALA A 57 -12.13 6.09 -4.17
N LEU A 58 -11.59 5.02 -3.56
CA LEU A 58 -11.32 4.94 -2.13
C LEU A 58 -10.31 6.01 -1.68
N LEU A 59 -9.20 6.17 -2.42
CA LEU A 59 -8.18 7.16 -2.10
C LEU A 59 -8.70 8.60 -2.22
N ILE A 60 -9.53 8.87 -3.22
CA ILE A 60 -10.18 10.17 -3.38
C ILE A 60 -11.14 10.42 -2.22
N SER A 61 -12.03 9.47 -1.94
CA SER A 61 -13.14 9.66 -1.01
C SER A 61 -12.71 9.69 0.45
N TYR A 62 -11.73 8.87 0.83
CA TYR A 62 -11.37 8.69 2.25
C TYR A 62 -10.03 9.31 2.64
N TYR A 63 -9.14 9.57 1.66
CA TYR A 63 -7.80 10.11 1.93
C TYR A 63 -7.52 11.45 1.26
N GLY A 64 -8.49 12.02 0.54
CA GLY A 64 -8.36 13.32 -0.11
C GLY A 64 -7.31 13.37 -1.24
N ILE A 65 -7.00 12.21 -1.83
CA ILE A 65 -6.00 12.10 -2.89
C ILE A 65 -6.61 12.53 -4.22
N ARG A 66 -6.06 13.56 -4.85
CA ARG A 66 -6.55 14.09 -6.13
C ARG A 66 -6.05 13.30 -7.34
N TYR A 67 -4.82 12.80 -7.25
CA TYR A 67 -4.18 12.02 -8.30
C TYR A 67 -3.55 10.77 -7.72
N TRP A 68 -3.92 9.63 -8.26
CA TRP A 68 -3.28 8.35 -8.00
C TRP A 68 -3.42 7.47 -9.24
N ASP A 69 -2.32 6.92 -9.69
CA ASP A 69 -2.27 5.96 -10.78
C ASP A 69 -1.07 5.03 -10.60
N ILE A 70 -1.12 3.87 -11.22
CA ILE A 70 -0.02 2.91 -11.24
C ILE A 70 0.27 2.51 -12.70
N PRO A 71 1.54 2.31 -13.06
CA PRO A 71 1.92 1.85 -14.39
C PRO A 71 1.30 0.48 -14.69
N LYS A 72 1.24 0.13 -15.97
CA LYS A 72 0.77 -1.19 -16.40
C LYS A 72 1.71 -2.28 -15.84
N ASN A 73 1.12 -3.39 -15.38
CA ASN A 73 1.80 -4.55 -14.77
C ASN A 73 2.43 -4.28 -13.38
N TYR A 74 2.14 -3.16 -12.74
CA TYR A 74 2.51 -2.91 -11.35
C TYR A 74 1.40 -3.35 -10.38
N LEU A 75 1.79 -3.65 -9.15
CA LEU A 75 0.89 -4.14 -8.12
C LEU A 75 -0.20 -3.11 -7.79
N CYS A 76 -1.45 -3.55 -7.89
CA CYS A 76 -2.59 -2.79 -7.38
C CYS A 76 -2.86 -3.23 -5.92
N PRO A 77 -2.55 -2.39 -4.91
CA PRO A 77 -2.60 -2.80 -3.52
C PRO A 77 -4.05 -2.97 -3.04
N PRO A 78 -4.34 -3.96 -2.17
CA PRO A 78 -5.62 -4.04 -1.47
C PRO A 78 -5.68 -2.96 -0.37
N ILE A 79 -6.27 -1.81 -0.65
CA ILE A 79 -6.30 -0.64 0.26
C ILE A 79 -6.74 -0.99 1.68
N PRO A 80 -7.84 -1.75 1.92
CA PRO A 80 -8.28 -2.06 3.28
C PRO A 80 -7.21 -2.77 4.12
N GLY A 81 -6.55 -3.79 3.58
CA GLY A 81 -5.50 -4.51 4.29
C GLY A 81 -4.22 -3.67 4.48
N ARG A 82 -3.96 -2.70 3.59
CA ARG A 82 -2.83 -1.77 3.76
C ARG A 82 -3.12 -0.73 4.83
N ALA A 83 -4.35 -0.26 4.92
CA ALA A 83 -4.80 0.61 6.01
C ALA A 83 -4.72 -0.12 7.36
N ASP A 84 -5.15 -1.37 7.39
CA ASP A 84 -5.08 -2.22 8.56
C ASP A 84 -3.65 -2.31 9.12
N TYR A 85 -2.70 -2.60 8.26
CA TYR A 85 -1.29 -2.66 8.63
C TYR A 85 -0.78 -1.35 9.25
N ILE A 86 -1.12 -0.21 8.68
CA ILE A 86 -0.74 1.11 9.22
C ILE A 86 -1.40 1.35 10.59
N HIS A 87 -2.66 0.97 10.79
CA HIS A 87 -3.31 1.12 12.09
C HIS A 87 -2.65 0.26 13.18
N TYR A 88 -2.29 -1.00 12.87
CA TYR A 88 -1.54 -1.84 13.82
C TYR A 88 -0.14 -1.32 14.12
N ILE A 89 0.55 -0.75 13.13
CA ILE A 89 1.84 -0.07 13.40
C ILE A 89 1.62 1.13 14.32
N ALA A 90 0.57 1.90 14.12
CA ALA A 90 0.25 3.03 14.97
C ALA A 90 0.02 2.60 16.44
N ASP A 91 -0.69 1.50 16.67
CA ASP A 91 -0.86 0.94 18.02
C ASP A 91 0.47 0.49 18.62
N LEU A 92 1.29 -0.20 17.83
CA LEU A 92 2.59 -0.70 18.28
C LEU A 92 3.53 0.42 18.75
N ILE A 93 3.53 1.56 18.08
CA ILE A 93 4.39 2.70 18.44
C ILE A 93 3.72 3.68 19.41
N GLY A 94 2.50 3.36 19.91
CA GLY A 94 1.74 4.23 20.81
C GLY A 94 1.30 5.53 20.15
N SER A 95 1.18 5.55 18.83
CA SER A 95 0.78 6.73 18.05
C SER A 95 -0.74 6.85 17.96
N GLU A 96 -1.43 6.85 19.09
CA GLU A 96 -2.86 7.19 19.10
C GLU A 96 -3.12 8.67 18.79
N ALA A 97 -2.11 9.50 18.93
CA ALA A 97 -2.14 10.92 18.64
C ALA A 97 -0.96 11.34 17.77
N VAL A 98 -1.21 12.29 16.92
CA VAL A 98 -0.36 12.88 15.86
C VAL A 98 1.06 13.32 16.29
N SER A 99 1.52 13.05 17.51
CA SER A 99 2.77 13.68 17.95
C SER A 99 3.58 12.91 18.97
N LYS A 100 4.87 12.79 18.75
CA LYS A 100 5.87 12.20 19.64
C LYS A 100 6.44 13.28 20.50
N ASP A 101 6.82 14.25 20.61
CA ASP A 101 7.43 15.15 21.58
C ASP A 101 6.87 16.56 21.53
N VAL A 102 6.44 17.01 22.67
CA VAL A 102 6.14 18.41 22.89
C VAL A 102 7.48 19.14 23.11
N LYS A 103 8.10 19.63 22.05
CA LYS A 103 9.16 20.62 22.19
C LYS A 103 8.53 21.98 22.33
N VAL A 104 8.77 22.64 23.44
CA VAL A 104 8.40 24.03 23.63
C VAL A 104 9.56 24.86 23.07
N GLU A 105 9.43 25.37 21.86
CA GLU A 105 10.33 26.39 21.29
C GLU A 105 9.58 27.72 21.24
N ASN A 106 10.13 28.71 21.86
CA ASN A 106 9.58 30.08 21.92
C ASN A 106 8.12 30.17 22.45
N GLY A 107 7.75 29.30 23.39
CA GLY A 107 6.39 29.26 23.96
C GLY A 107 5.33 28.56 23.08
N GLU A 108 5.70 28.07 21.92
CA GLU A 108 4.83 27.25 21.06
C GLU A 108 5.10 25.77 21.23
N ILE A 109 4.03 24.99 21.38
CA ILE A 109 4.07 23.54 21.42
C ILE A 109 4.24 23.01 19.97
N ARG A 110 5.45 22.64 19.60
CA ARG A 110 5.70 21.95 18.33
C ARG A 110 5.66 20.44 18.55
N LYS A 111 4.69 19.80 17.94
CA LYS A 111 4.56 18.36 17.92
C LYS A 111 5.40 17.81 16.75
N SER A 112 6.42 17.01 17.03
CA SER A 112 7.18 16.35 15.97
C SER A 112 6.40 15.14 15.45
N ALA A 113 6.22 15.05 14.13
CA ALA A 113 5.61 13.89 13.50
C ALA A 113 6.57 12.69 13.56
N TYR A 114 6.01 11.48 13.70
CA TYR A 114 6.79 10.25 13.54
C TYR A 114 7.43 10.22 12.15
N ARG A 115 8.68 9.79 12.12
CA ARG A 115 9.44 9.59 10.88
C ARG A 115 9.51 8.11 10.54
N CYS A 116 9.01 7.75 9.38
CA CYS A 116 8.89 6.36 8.93
C CYS A 116 9.77 6.13 7.70
N LEU A 117 10.43 4.98 7.64
CA LEU A 117 11.13 4.49 6.46
C LEU A 117 10.29 3.36 5.84
N ASP A 118 9.86 3.53 4.58
CA ASP A 118 9.15 2.49 3.81
C ASP A 118 10.11 1.89 2.78
N ILE A 119 10.50 0.62 3.00
CA ILE A 119 11.41 -0.11 2.13
C ILE A 119 10.59 -0.91 1.12
N GLY A 120 10.82 -0.65 -0.17
CA GLY A 120 9.97 -1.18 -1.24
C GLY A 120 8.65 -0.42 -1.33
N VAL A 121 8.72 0.92 -1.35
CA VAL A 121 7.54 1.81 -1.38
C VAL A 121 6.61 1.52 -2.56
N GLY A 122 7.13 0.95 -3.62
CA GLY A 122 6.42 0.58 -4.84
C GLY A 122 5.89 1.78 -5.63
N ALA A 123 5.39 1.50 -6.82
CA ALA A 123 4.81 2.54 -7.68
C ALA A 123 3.51 3.14 -7.13
N ASN A 124 2.87 2.48 -6.17
CA ASN A 124 1.58 2.88 -5.61
C ASN A 124 1.68 3.83 -4.41
N CYS A 125 2.82 3.89 -3.72
CA CYS A 125 3.09 4.76 -2.57
C CYS A 125 2.04 4.67 -1.43
N ILE A 126 1.45 3.48 -1.22
CA ILE A 126 0.21 3.35 -0.44
C ILE A 126 0.42 3.55 1.05
N TYR A 127 1.51 3.00 1.62
CA TYR A 127 1.78 3.15 3.05
C TYR A 127 2.07 4.58 3.45
N PRO A 128 2.92 5.33 2.71
CA PRO A 128 3.11 6.75 2.97
C PRO A 128 1.84 7.58 2.85
N ILE A 129 0.98 7.29 1.85
CA ILE A 129 -0.31 7.98 1.71
C ILE A 129 -1.17 7.78 2.95
N ILE A 130 -1.41 6.52 3.33
CA ILE A 130 -2.30 6.19 4.46
C ILE A 130 -1.70 6.70 5.77
N GLY A 131 -0.43 6.40 6.03
CA GLY A 131 0.24 6.79 7.27
C GLY A 131 0.30 8.30 7.47
N HIS A 132 0.51 9.07 6.38
CA HIS A 132 0.47 10.51 6.48
C HIS A 132 -0.95 11.06 6.72
N VAL A 133 -1.93 10.59 5.94
CA VAL A 133 -3.30 11.12 6.04
C VAL A 133 -3.97 10.74 7.38
N GLU A 134 -3.73 9.52 7.88
CA GLU A 134 -4.33 9.06 9.14
C GLU A 134 -3.61 9.59 10.38
N TYR A 135 -2.28 9.70 10.34
CA TYR A 135 -1.46 9.93 11.53
C TYR A 135 -0.49 11.12 11.41
N GLY A 136 -0.45 11.79 10.28
CA GLY A 136 0.48 12.92 10.07
C GLY A 136 1.95 12.51 9.98
N TRP A 137 2.26 11.21 9.82
CA TRP A 137 3.62 10.74 9.75
C TRP A 137 4.38 11.29 8.55
N MET A 138 5.68 11.49 8.72
CA MET A 138 6.62 11.85 7.65
C MET A 138 7.29 10.59 7.12
N PHE A 139 7.43 10.48 5.80
CA PHE A 139 7.99 9.30 5.18
C PHE A 139 9.24 9.56 4.36
N VAL A 140 10.17 8.62 4.45
CA VAL A 140 11.14 8.35 3.38
C VAL A 140 10.74 7.00 2.78
N GLY A 141 10.44 6.98 1.48
CA GLY A 141 10.16 5.77 0.73
C GLY A 141 11.34 5.42 -0.17
N SER A 142 11.82 4.19 -0.11
CA SER A 142 12.86 3.69 -1.00
C SER A 142 12.38 2.55 -1.88
N ASP A 143 12.94 2.45 -3.08
CA ASP A 143 12.70 1.34 -4.00
C ASP A 143 13.92 1.15 -4.90
N ILE A 144 14.13 -0.06 -5.41
CA ILE A 144 15.18 -0.38 -6.38
C ILE A 144 14.75 -0.09 -7.82
N ASP A 145 13.44 0.01 -8.07
CA ASP A 145 12.89 0.24 -9.39
C ASP A 145 12.71 1.75 -9.66
N PRO A 146 13.44 2.32 -10.62
CA PRO A 146 13.33 3.73 -10.95
C PRO A 146 11.94 4.14 -11.45
N ILE A 147 11.20 3.21 -12.10
CA ILE A 147 9.83 3.48 -12.57
C ILE A 147 8.88 3.60 -11.38
N SER A 148 9.04 2.74 -10.36
CA SER A 148 8.29 2.84 -9.10
C SER A 148 8.52 4.20 -8.43
N ILE A 149 9.79 4.61 -8.29
CA ILE A 149 10.16 5.90 -7.69
C ILE A 149 9.60 7.09 -8.48
N GLU A 150 9.70 7.05 -9.80
CA GLU A 150 9.17 8.11 -10.66
C GLU A 150 7.64 8.24 -10.52
N ASN A 151 6.94 7.11 -10.56
CA ASN A 151 5.48 7.11 -10.40
C ASN A 151 5.05 7.57 -8.99
N ALA A 152 5.71 7.08 -7.94
CA ALA A 152 5.45 7.52 -6.57
C ALA A 152 5.72 9.02 -6.41
N ARG A 153 6.79 9.55 -7.01
CA ARG A 153 7.08 10.99 -7.04
C ARG A 153 5.97 11.78 -7.72
N LYS A 154 5.45 11.28 -8.84
CA LYS A 154 4.31 11.90 -9.52
C LYS A 154 3.07 11.93 -8.62
N ILE A 155 2.79 10.85 -7.90
CA ILE A 155 1.68 10.81 -6.93
C ILE A 155 1.90 11.89 -5.87
N VAL A 156 3.08 11.98 -5.26
CA VAL A 156 3.38 12.95 -4.22
C VAL A 156 3.24 14.38 -4.72
N THR A 157 3.81 14.70 -5.89
CA THR A 157 3.79 16.07 -6.44
C THR A 157 2.41 16.52 -6.89
N CYS A 158 1.56 15.61 -7.36
CA CYS A 158 0.20 15.92 -7.79
C CYS A 158 -0.81 16.04 -6.62
N ASN A 159 -0.38 15.75 -5.38
CA ASN A 159 -1.24 15.80 -4.21
C ASN A 159 -0.69 16.77 -3.15
N PRO A 160 -1.24 17.99 -3.02
CA PRO A 160 -0.75 18.98 -2.06
C PRO A 160 -0.71 18.47 -0.62
N VAL A 161 -1.62 17.57 -0.23
CA VAL A 161 -1.64 16.96 1.11
C VAL A 161 -0.38 16.14 1.39
N LEU A 162 0.29 15.61 0.36
CA LEU A 162 1.50 14.80 0.49
C LEU A 162 2.79 15.61 0.27
N ALA A 163 2.68 16.86 -0.21
CA ALA A 163 3.83 17.69 -0.53
C ALA A 163 4.71 17.93 0.71
N HIS A 164 6.01 17.75 0.57
CA HIS A 164 7.02 17.85 1.64
C HIS A 164 6.82 16.87 2.81
N LYS A 165 5.93 15.90 2.70
CA LYS A 165 5.65 14.89 3.71
C LYS A 165 6.25 13.52 3.38
N ILE A 166 6.51 13.29 2.11
CA ILE A 166 7.04 12.04 1.58
C ILE A 166 8.26 12.38 0.71
N GLU A 167 9.41 11.88 1.10
CA GLU A 167 10.64 11.90 0.31
C GLU A 167 10.84 10.54 -0.34
N LEU A 168 11.33 10.51 -1.60
CA LEU A 168 11.50 9.28 -2.36
C LEU A 168 12.94 9.14 -2.81
N ARG A 169 13.56 7.98 -2.49
CA ARG A 169 14.96 7.66 -2.73
C ARG A 169 15.10 6.39 -3.54
N LEU A 170 15.89 6.44 -4.61
CA LEU A 170 16.22 5.26 -5.42
C LEU A 170 17.37 4.50 -4.78
N GLN A 171 17.16 3.23 -4.42
CA GLN A 171 18.22 2.31 -4.04
C GLN A 171 18.88 1.76 -5.31
N LYS A 172 20.17 2.02 -5.46
CA LYS A 172 20.93 1.64 -6.67
C LYS A 172 21.50 0.22 -6.61
N ASP A 173 21.62 -0.36 -5.42
CA ASP A 173 22.12 -1.71 -5.21
C ASP A 173 21.11 -2.52 -4.40
N SER A 174 20.49 -3.53 -5.01
CA SER A 174 19.45 -4.37 -4.39
C SER A 174 19.94 -5.16 -3.17
N ARG A 175 21.26 -5.34 -3.02
CA ARG A 175 21.87 -6.02 -1.87
C ARG A 175 22.02 -5.11 -0.65
N LYS A 176 21.85 -3.79 -0.85
CA LYS A 176 21.99 -2.78 0.19
C LYS A 176 20.61 -2.19 0.49
N ILE A 177 20.13 -2.38 1.70
CA ILE A 177 18.79 -1.95 2.06
C ILE A 177 18.83 -0.52 2.60
N PHE A 178 19.76 -0.24 3.51
CA PHE A 178 19.86 1.03 4.20
C PHE A 178 21.01 1.91 3.68
N GLU A 179 22.10 1.28 3.24
CA GLU A 179 23.27 1.99 2.75
C GLU A 179 22.94 2.81 1.49
N GLY A 180 23.25 4.09 1.52
CA GLY A 180 22.90 5.04 0.46
C GLY A 180 21.44 5.53 0.48
N ILE A 181 20.61 4.97 1.38
CA ILE A 181 19.25 5.42 1.63
C ILE A 181 19.18 6.26 2.91
N ILE A 182 19.80 5.81 3.99
CA ILE A 182 19.81 6.52 5.28
C ILE A 182 21.05 7.39 5.35
N ALA A 183 20.90 8.69 5.62
CA ALA A 183 22.02 9.59 5.85
C ALA A 183 22.64 9.34 7.25
N PRO A 184 23.95 9.69 7.48
CA PRO A 184 24.64 9.40 8.75
C PRO A 184 23.94 9.91 10.01
N ASP A 185 23.29 11.07 9.93
CA ASP A 185 22.61 11.71 11.07
C ASP A 185 21.10 11.59 11.00
N GLU A 186 20.59 10.63 10.23
CA GLU A 186 19.18 10.44 9.99
C GLU A 186 18.61 9.31 10.85
N TYR A 187 17.50 9.58 11.53
CA TYR A 187 16.82 8.63 12.38
C TYR A 187 15.36 8.43 11.93
N PHE A 188 14.89 7.20 12.12
CA PHE A 188 13.49 6.82 11.87
C PHE A 188 12.91 6.20 13.14
N ASP A 189 11.67 6.53 13.43
CA ASP A 189 10.92 5.96 14.54
C ASP A 189 10.46 4.54 14.23
N VAL A 190 10.16 4.28 12.96
CA VAL A 190 9.74 2.97 12.48
C VAL A 190 10.23 2.73 11.06
N THR A 191 10.60 1.50 10.79
CA THR A 191 10.87 1.00 9.44
C THR A 191 9.82 -0.03 9.09
N ILE A 192 9.18 0.15 7.94
CA ILE A 192 8.18 -0.77 7.40
C ILE A 192 8.66 -1.34 6.07
N CYS A 193 8.24 -2.56 5.77
CA CYS A 193 8.55 -3.22 4.52
C CYS A 193 7.44 -4.21 4.17
N ASN A 194 7.06 -4.23 2.92
CA ASN A 194 6.23 -5.31 2.37
C ASN A 194 7.00 -5.96 1.21
N PRO A 195 7.97 -6.84 1.52
CA PRO A 195 8.87 -7.38 0.53
C PRO A 195 8.16 -8.35 -0.43
N PRO A 196 8.74 -8.61 -1.59
CA PRO A 196 8.29 -9.69 -2.46
C PRO A 196 8.44 -11.04 -1.72
N PHE A 197 7.44 -11.95 -1.90
CA PHE A 197 7.34 -13.20 -1.14
C PHE A 197 7.88 -14.42 -1.89
N HIS A 198 8.34 -14.26 -3.13
CA HIS A 198 8.79 -15.36 -3.98
C HIS A 198 10.25 -15.16 -4.41
N ARG A 199 11.02 -16.27 -4.45
CA ARG A 199 12.42 -16.26 -4.87
C ARG A 199 12.60 -16.10 -6.36
N SER A 200 11.62 -16.57 -7.13
CA SER A 200 11.67 -16.53 -8.57
C SER A 200 10.28 -16.31 -9.17
N LYS A 201 10.26 -15.99 -10.46
CA LYS A 201 9.04 -15.86 -11.24
C LYS A 201 8.26 -17.18 -11.28
N GLU A 202 8.95 -18.30 -11.41
CA GLU A 202 8.38 -19.64 -11.47
C GLU A 202 7.65 -19.97 -10.16
N GLU A 203 8.27 -19.67 -9.01
CA GLU A 203 7.65 -19.85 -7.69
C GLU A 203 6.39 -18.97 -7.52
N ALA A 204 6.43 -17.73 -8.00
CA ALA A 204 5.28 -16.83 -7.99
C ALA A 204 4.13 -17.35 -8.88
N GLU A 205 4.45 -17.90 -10.05
CA GLU A 205 3.49 -18.51 -10.97
C GLU A 205 2.88 -19.79 -10.38
N GLU A 206 3.66 -20.66 -9.75
CA GLU A 206 3.16 -21.84 -9.05
C GLU A 206 2.22 -21.48 -7.89
N GLY A 207 2.58 -20.48 -7.07
CA GLY A 207 1.71 -19.97 -6.00
C GLY A 207 0.38 -19.44 -6.55
N THR A 208 0.42 -18.79 -7.70
CA THR A 208 -0.76 -18.32 -8.42
C THR A 208 -1.61 -19.47 -8.94
N LEU A 209 -1.01 -20.48 -9.55
CA LEU A 209 -1.70 -21.68 -10.04
C LEU A 209 -2.36 -22.47 -8.90
N ARG A 210 -1.69 -22.63 -7.75
CA ARG A 210 -2.29 -23.27 -6.56
C ARG A 210 -3.53 -22.52 -6.06
N LYS A 211 -3.48 -21.19 -6.00
CA LYS A 211 -4.66 -20.36 -5.63
C LYS A 211 -5.78 -20.50 -6.65
N LEU A 212 -5.46 -20.55 -7.95
CA LEU A 212 -6.45 -20.76 -9.02
C LEU A 212 -7.06 -22.17 -8.96
N SER A 213 -6.28 -23.20 -8.69
CA SER A 213 -6.78 -24.57 -8.58
C SER A 213 -7.72 -24.78 -7.38
N SER A 214 -7.60 -23.99 -6.34
CA SER A 214 -8.52 -24.00 -5.19
C SER A 214 -9.88 -23.34 -5.47
N LEU A 215 -9.97 -22.54 -6.55
CA LEU A 215 -11.22 -21.91 -7.00
C LEU A 215 -11.96 -22.88 -7.93
N LYS A 216 -13.10 -23.41 -7.51
CA LYS A 216 -13.91 -24.36 -8.31
C LYS A 216 -14.69 -23.63 -9.41
N GLY A 217 -14.66 -24.16 -10.66
CA GLY A 217 -15.59 -23.81 -11.74
C GLY A 217 -15.03 -22.90 -12.85
N GLU A 218 -15.91 -22.33 -13.67
CA GLU A 218 -15.58 -21.45 -14.82
C GLU A 218 -14.78 -20.20 -14.46
N ILE A 219 -14.79 -19.81 -13.20
CA ILE A 219 -14.01 -18.68 -12.66
C ILE A 219 -12.51 -18.86 -12.93
N VAL A 220 -12.01 -20.10 -12.85
CA VAL A 220 -10.59 -20.43 -13.06
C VAL A 220 -10.11 -20.13 -14.49
N LYS A 221 -10.95 -20.30 -15.50
CA LYS A 221 -10.57 -20.08 -16.90
C LYS A 221 -10.48 -18.61 -17.31
N LYS A 222 -11.11 -17.71 -16.55
CA LYS A 222 -11.13 -16.26 -16.82
C LYS A 222 -10.33 -15.43 -15.82
N ALA A 223 -9.95 -16.00 -14.70
CA ALA A 223 -9.17 -15.33 -13.68
C ALA A 223 -7.69 -15.26 -14.09
N LYS A 224 -7.34 -14.23 -14.81
CA LYS A 224 -5.96 -13.71 -14.71
C LYS A 224 -5.86 -13.11 -13.32
N LEU A 225 -5.20 -13.80 -12.40
CA LEU A 225 -4.84 -13.22 -11.11
C LEU A 225 -3.83 -12.10 -11.38
N ASN A 226 -4.38 -10.94 -11.70
CA ASN A 226 -3.61 -9.73 -11.83
C ASN A 226 -3.42 -9.12 -10.43
N PHE A 227 -2.68 -9.79 -9.61
CA PHE A 227 -1.91 -9.10 -8.59
C PHE A 227 -0.69 -8.46 -9.24
N GLY A 228 -0.91 -7.87 -10.43
CA GLY A 228 0.07 -7.31 -11.33
C GLY A 228 1.22 -6.67 -10.58
N GLY A 229 2.24 -7.44 -10.29
CA GLY A 229 3.54 -6.96 -9.94
C GLY A 229 4.44 -7.17 -11.15
N ASN A 230 5.42 -6.32 -11.34
CA ASN A 230 6.56 -6.67 -12.18
C ASN A 230 7.41 -7.72 -11.42
N ALA A 231 8.41 -8.27 -12.08
CA ALA A 231 9.30 -9.26 -11.46
C ALA A 231 9.87 -8.78 -10.11
N ASN A 232 10.19 -7.50 -9.97
CA ASN A 232 10.79 -6.92 -8.76
C ASN A 232 9.80 -6.78 -7.59
N GLU A 233 8.50 -6.74 -7.85
CA GLU A 233 7.47 -6.66 -6.81
C GLU A 233 6.98 -8.02 -6.33
N LEU A 234 7.13 -9.07 -7.17
CA LEU A 234 6.69 -10.42 -6.83
C LEU A 234 7.81 -11.31 -6.30
N TRP A 235 9.04 -11.08 -6.73
CA TRP A 235 10.21 -11.84 -6.32
C TRP A 235 11.47 -10.98 -6.42
N CYS A 236 12.45 -11.28 -5.59
CA CYS A 236 13.73 -10.59 -5.55
C CYS A 236 14.83 -11.54 -5.07
N GLU A 237 15.90 -11.66 -5.84
CA GLU A 237 17.10 -12.36 -5.40
C GLU A 237 17.82 -11.54 -4.32
N GLY A 238 18.12 -12.15 -3.18
CA GLY A 238 18.85 -11.50 -2.09
C GLY A 238 18.04 -10.55 -1.21
N CYS A 239 16.71 -10.64 -1.24
CA CYS A 239 15.83 -9.86 -0.37
C CYS A 239 15.94 -10.33 1.11
N LEU A 240 15.61 -9.43 2.05
CA LEU A 240 15.66 -9.66 3.50
C LEU A 240 14.96 -10.95 3.97
N LEU A 241 13.90 -11.37 3.31
CA LEU A 241 13.18 -12.60 3.66
C LEU A 241 14.01 -13.87 3.46
N TYR A 242 15.03 -13.83 2.60
CA TYR A 242 15.88 -14.99 2.31
C TYR A 242 17.22 -14.97 3.04
N THR A 243 17.57 -13.85 3.61
CA THR A 243 18.79 -13.68 4.42
C THR A 243 18.53 -13.76 5.91
N SER A 244 17.27 -13.64 6.34
CA SER A 244 16.86 -13.81 7.72
C SER A 244 16.42 -15.26 7.97
N PRO A 245 16.85 -15.91 9.08
CA PRO A 245 16.34 -17.23 9.45
C PRO A 245 14.81 -17.17 9.60
N SER A 246 14.15 -18.15 9.03
CA SER A 246 12.71 -18.29 9.22
C SER A 246 12.41 -18.57 10.69
N PRO A 247 11.36 -17.96 11.29
CA PRO A 247 10.92 -18.31 12.62
C PRO A 247 10.44 -19.76 12.77
N ARG A 248 10.46 -20.54 11.67
CA ARG A 248 10.00 -21.93 11.60
C ARG A 248 11.12 -22.94 11.35
N ASP A 249 12.39 -22.48 11.27
CA ASP A 249 13.56 -23.35 11.13
C ASP A 249 14.21 -23.67 12.48
#